data_39ba819175e8bdde2a96eab9903bb67c
#
_entry.id   39ba819175e8bdde2a96eab9903bb67c
#
_cell.length_a   1.000
_cell.length_b   1.000
_cell.length_c   1.000
_cell.angle_alpha   90.00
_cell.angle_beta   90.00
_cell.angle_gamma   90.00
#
_symmetry.space_group_name_H-M   'P 1'
#
loop_
_entity.id
_entity.type
_entity.pdbx_description
1 polymer ?
#
loop_
_entity_poly.entity_id
_entity_poly.type
_entity_poly.pdbx_seq_one_letter_code
_entity_poly.pdbx_strand_id
1 'polypeptide(L)'
;MKTMFWSRTTLVLLLALTSAMPPLRAQPVNQSTSQTPAQPIAQQLKPQDAAPAQPAPSGATDASVATPADTGTADSGSRSAKSLTTGLHELSPWTMFWNADILVKAVMVGLALASLATWTILIAKSVEFSMLRAKLRGGLRKVSGAKSLAEAQLALGSSKNVLSSLLHAAIAELRLSQGIPNDTGIKERAASVFTEIVRAEARRVRVGMGLLATVGAISPFVGLFGTVWGIMNSFIGISKSQTTNLAVVAPGIAEALLATAVGLAAAIPAVIIYNHFSRVTKAYLELVNRASGVAGRLLSRDLDRSHVGIHSRAAE
;
A
#
# COMPACT_ATOMS: atom_id res chain seq x y z
N MET A 1 9.37 28.68 6.75
CA MET A 1 8.78 28.91 5.42
C MET A 1 9.35 28.05 4.29
N LYS A 2 10.43 27.29 4.46
CA LYS A 2 11.05 26.46 3.37
C LYS A 2 10.49 25.05 3.19
N THR A 3 9.70 24.51 4.12
CA THR A 3 9.13 23.14 4.03
C THR A 3 7.83 23.03 3.25
N MET A 4 7.21 24.16 2.88
CA MET A 4 5.91 24.20 2.18
C MET A 4 6.05 24.15 0.64
N PHE A 5 7.23 24.42 0.10
CA PHE A 5 7.50 24.45 -1.34
C PHE A 5 7.73 23.07 -1.94
N TRP A 6 8.33 22.16 -1.16
CA TRP A 6 8.60 20.77 -1.62
C TRP A 6 7.34 19.89 -1.68
N SER A 7 6.32 20.21 -0.87
CA SER A 7 5.03 19.50 -0.90
C SER A 7 4.21 19.80 -2.16
N ARG A 8 4.38 20.96 -2.76
CA ARG A 8 3.59 21.36 -3.96
C ARG A 8 4.14 20.78 -5.26
N THR A 9 5.44 20.66 -5.39
CA THR A 9 6.07 20.10 -6.61
C THR A 9 5.90 18.59 -6.71
N THR A 10 5.97 17.86 -5.61
CA THR A 10 5.66 16.41 -5.61
C THR A 10 4.19 16.12 -5.81
N LEU A 11 3.29 16.99 -5.34
CA LEU A 11 1.84 16.85 -5.54
C LEU A 11 1.45 17.10 -7.01
N VAL A 12 2.07 18.05 -7.68
CA VAL A 12 1.80 18.38 -9.08
C VAL A 12 2.27 17.26 -10.02
N LEU A 13 3.41 16.63 -9.73
CA LEU A 13 3.89 15.50 -10.52
C LEU A 13 3.00 14.25 -10.35
N LEU A 14 2.42 14.05 -9.16
CA LEU A 14 1.51 12.94 -8.88
C LEU A 14 0.11 13.17 -9.49
N LEU A 15 -0.36 14.43 -9.54
CA LEU A 15 -1.67 14.77 -10.13
C LEU A 15 -1.67 14.66 -11.65
N ALA A 16 -0.54 14.88 -12.32
CA ALA A 16 -0.44 14.75 -13.77
C ALA A 16 -0.59 13.29 -14.24
N LEU A 17 -0.27 12.32 -13.39
CA LEU A 17 -0.40 10.88 -13.73
C LEU A 17 -1.82 10.33 -13.52
N THR A 18 -2.68 11.01 -12.74
CA THR A 18 -4.05 10.55 -12.46
C THR A 18 -5.11 11.13 -13.40
N SER A 19 -4.74 12.12 -14.24
CA SER A 19 -5.68 12.81 -15.15
C SER A 19 -5.98 12.06 -16.45
N ALA A 20 -5.39 10.91 -16.70
CA ALA A 20 -5.52 10.17 -17.97
C ALA A 20 -6.55 9.02 -17.93
N MET A 21 -7.35 8.87 -16.88
CA MET A 21 -8.41 7.85 -16.84
C MET A 21 -9.78 8.47 -17.13
N PRO A 22 -10.49 8.07 -18.22
CA PRO A 22 -11.88 8.46 -18.46
C PRO A 22 -12.78 7.80 -17.40
N PRO A 23 -13.88 8.45 -16.98
CA PRO A 23 -14.79 7.89 -15.98
C PRO A 23 -15.50 6.66 -16.55
N LEU A 24 -15.33 5.52 -15.91
CA LEU A 24 -16.10 4.32 -16.18
C LEU A 24 -17.57 4.59 -15.78
N ARG A 25 -18.41 4.68 -16.79
CA ARG A 25 -19.86 4.85 -16.64
C ARG A 25 -20.45 3.54 -16.13
N ALA A 26 -20.92 3.52 -14.90
CA ALA A 26 -21.63 2.38 -14.33
C ALA A 26 -22.92 2.13 -15.10
N GLN A 27 -23.04 0.95 -15.72
CA GLN A 27 -24.31 0.46 -16.26
C GLN A 27 -25.14 -0.15 -15.13
N PRO A 28 -26.46 0.06 -15.09
CA PRO A 28 -27.30 -0.57 -14.09
C PRO A 28 -27.44 -2.06 -14.38
N VAL A 29 -27.08 -2.87 -13.42
CA VAL A 29 -27.30 -4.33 -13.44
C VAL A 29 -28.77 -4.59 -13.17
N ASN A 30 -29.46 -5.09 -14.19
CA ASN A 30 -30.82 -5.57 -14.11
C ASN A 30 -30.86 -6.88 -13.32
N GLN A 31 -31.45 -6.86 -12.12
CA GLN A 31 -31.64 -8.04 -11.29
C GLN A 31 -32.81 -8.85 -11.84
N SER A 32 -32.51 -9.93 -12.54
CA SER A 32 -33.49 -11.00 -12.79
C SER A 32 -33.33 -12.05 -11.70
N THR A 33 -34.27 -12.04 -10.81
CA THR A 33 -34.51 -13.07 -9.79
C THR A 33 -34.84 -14.39 -10.47
N SER A 34 -34.01 -15.40 -10.29
CA SER A 34 -34.39 -16.80 -10.48
C SER A 34 -33.83 -17.59 -9.30
N GLN A 35 -34.74 -17.89 -8.38
CA GLN A 35 -34.53 -18.85 -7.31
C GLN A 35 -34.54 -20.26 -7.90
N THR A 36 -33.49 -21.02 -7.61
CA THR A 36 -33.50 -22.50 -7.73
C THR A 36 -32.83 -23.03 -6.46
N PRO A 37 -33.50 -24.04 -5.81
CA PRO A 37 -33.11 -24.45 -4.47
C PRO A 37 -31.83 -25.30 -4.45
N ALA A 38 -31.07 -25.14 -3.40
CA ALA A 38 -29.87 -25.91 -3.07
C ALA A 38 -30.24 -27.41 -2.88
N GLN A 39 -29.54 -28.28 -3.58
CA GLN A 39 -29.39 -29.70 -3.21
C GLN A 39 -27.95 -29.96 -2.76
N PRO A 40 -27.75 -30.70 -1.67
CA PRO A 40 -26.42 -31.02 -1.17
C PRO A 40 -25.86 -32.24 -1.90
N ILE A 41 -24.73 -32.06 -2.59
CA ILE A 41 -23.97 -33.19 -3.13
C ILE A 41 -22.88 -33.54 -2.11
N ALA A 42 -23.25 -34.43 -1.22
CA ALA A 42 -22.31 -35.30 -0.51
C ALA A 42 -22.35 -36.65 -1.22
N GLN A 43 -21.17 -37.29 -1.34
CA GLN A 43 -20.88 -38.65 -1.83
C GLN A 43 -20.44 -38.75 -3.30
N GLN A 44 -19.14 -38.92 -3.52
CA GLN A 44 -18.51 -40.22 -3.82
C GLN A 44 -17.02 -40.02 -4.14
N LEU A 45 -16.18 -40.17 -3.13
CA LEU A 45 -14.79 -40.57 -3.32
C LEU A 45 -14.71 -42.09 -3.10
N LYS A 46 -14.59 -42.82 -4.19
CA LYS A 46 -14.24 -44.25 -4.17
C LYS A 46 -12.77 -44.37 -4.55
N PRO A 47 -11.95 -45.10 -3.80
CA PRO A 47 -10.56 -45.32 -4.16
C PRO A 47 -10.45 -46.28 -5.33
N GLN A 48 -9.67 -45.92 -6.33
CA GLN A 48 -9.31 -46.86 -7.39
C GLN A 48 -7.93 -47.40 -7.15
N ASP A 49 -7.89 -48.72 -7.16
CA ASP A 49 -6.78 -49.60 -6.83
C ASP A 49 -5.47 -49.31 -7.54
N ALA A 50 -4.43 -49.58 -6.79
CA ALA A 50 -3.05 -49.66 -7.24
C ALA A 50 -2.86 -50.83 -8.22
N ALA A 51 -2.24 -50.57 -9.36
CA ALA A 51 -1.65 -51.58 -10.22
C ALA A 51 -0.11 -51.61 -10.05
N PRO A 52 0.53 -52.77 -10.10
CA PRO A 52 1.82 -53.01 -9.52
C PRO A 52 3.02 -52.61 -10.43
N ALA A 53 4.09 -52.24 -9.75
CA ALA A 53 5.39 -51.97 -10.32
C ALA A 53 5.98 -53.16 -11.07
N GLN A 54 6.51 -52.95 -12.25
CA GLN A 54 7.38 -53.87 -12.96
C GLN A 54 8.86 -53.49 -12.71
N PRO A 55 9.75 -54.48 -12.47
CA PRO A 55 11.11 -54.24 -12.09
C PRO A 55 12.03 -53.95 -13.28
N ALA A 56 13.03 -53.14 -13.05
CA ALA A 56 14.17 -52.87 -13.93
C ALA A 56 15.04 -54.12 -14.09
N PRO A 57 15.65 -54.37 -15.26
CA PRO A 57 16.70 -55.38 -15.38
C PRO A 57 18.07 -54.78 -15.02
N SER A 58 18.70 -55.37 -14.01
CA SER A 58 20.12 -55.26 -13.74
C SER A 58 20.94 -55.93 -14.87
N GLY A 59 21.94 -55.25 -15.32
CA GLY A 59 22.98 -55.78 -16.21
C GLY A 59 24.32 -55.16 -15.81
N ALA A 60 25.00 -55.83 -14.88
CA ALA A 60 26.41 -55.61 -14.65
C ALA A 60 27.20 -56.41 -15.66
N THR A 61 28.21 -55.84 -16.26
CA THR A 61 29.43 -56.59 -16.69
C THR A 61 30.63 -55.66 -16.74
N ASP A 62 31.59 -56.13 -16.02
CA ASP A 62 32.98 -55.87 -15.75
C ASP A 62 33.89 -55.40 -16.89
N ALA A 63 34.88 -54.66 -16.43
CA ALA A 63 36.31 -54.72 -16.72
C ALA A 63 36.83 -54.25 -18.08
N SER A 64 37.65 -53.25 -18.08
CA SER A 64 39.09 -53.49 -18.29
C SER A 64 39.93 -52.22 -18.11
N VAL A 65 40.92 -52.35 -17.29
CA VAL A 65 42.08 -51.49 -17.06
C VAL A 65 42.93 -51.41 -18.31
N ALA A 66 43.28 -50.19 -18.77
CA ALA A 66 44.53 -49.91 -19.46
C ALA A 66 44.93 -48.45 -19.32
N THR A 67 45.91 -48.18 -18.48
CA THR A 67 46.83 -47.05 -18.61
C THR A 67 47.90 -47.42 -19.58
N PRO A 68 48.37 -46.47 -20.47
CA PRO A 68 49.61 -45.79 -20.11
C PRO A 68 49.64 -44.29 -20.40
N ALA A 69 50.51 -43.65 -19.65
CA ALA A 69 50.95 -42.28 -19.75
C ALA A 69 51.43 -41.88 -21.14
N ASP A 70 51.14 -40.66 -21.55
CA ASP A 70 52.19 -39.81 -22.12
C ASP A 70 51.86 -38.30 -21.92
N THR A 71 52.92 -37.59 -21.65
CA THR A 71 53.15 -36.20 -21.44
C THR A 71 52.71 -35.33 -22.62
N GLY A 72 51.95 -34.27 -22.33
CA GLY A 72 51.62 -33.26 -23.33
C GLY A 72 50.91 -32.01 -22.81
N THR A 73 51.68 -31.06 -22.29
CA THR A 73 51.49 -29.63 -22.37
C THR A 73 50.25 -28.99 -21.74
N ALA A 74 50.49 -28.39 -20.59
CA ALA A 74 49.67 -27.40 -19.92
C ALA A 74 49.42 -26.15 -20.80
N ASP A 75 48.29 -26.09 -21.53
CA ASP A 75 47.77 -24.82 -22.10
C ASP A 75 46.25 -24.79 -22.34
N SER A 76 45.48 -25.78 -21.88
CA SER A 76 44.05 -25.83 -22.07
C SER A 76 43.24 -25.28 -20.88
N GLY A 77 43.83 -25.10 -19.74
CA GLY A 77 43.15 -24.64 -18.53
C GLY A 77 42.86 -23.13 -18.51
N SER A 78 43.70 -22.33 -19.15
CA SER A 78 43.58 -20.86 -19.13
C SER A 78 42.53 -20.35 -20.09
N ARG A 79 42.26 -21.01 -21.22
CA ARG A 79 41.24 -20.61 -22.17
C ARG A 79 39.82 -20.95 -21.70
N SER A 80 39.64 -22.06 -21.03
CA SER A 80 38.36 -22.47 -20.49
C SER A 80 37.89 -21.57 -19.33
N ALA A 81 38.81 -21.20 -18.41
CA ALA A 81 38.52 -20.30 -17.30
C ALA A 81 38.20 -18.85 -17.79
N LYS A 82 38.93 -18.39 -18.81
CA LYS A 82 38.70 -17.04 -19.40
C LYS A 82 37.39 -16.96 -20.16
N SER A 83 36.94 -18.03 -20.80
CA SER A 83 35.65 -18.13 -21.49
C SER A 83 34.48 -18.15 -20.46
N LEU A 84 34.63 -18.82 -19.32
CA LEU A 84 33.63 -18.85 -18.27
C LEU A 84 33.47 -17.49 -17.56
N THR A 85 34.56 -16.77 -17.33
CA THR A 85 34.52 -15.43 -16.72
C THR A 85 33.95 -14.37 -17.66
N THR A 86 34.17 -14.47 -18.97
CA THR A 86 33.59 -13.56 -19.96
C THR A 86 32.07 -13.77 -20.08
N GLY A 87 31.59 -15.02 -20.06
CA GLY A 87 30.16 -15.35 -20.10
C GLY A 87 29.38 -14.88 -18.85
N LEU A 88 30.03 -14.85 -17.67
CA LEU A 88 29.41 -14.35 -16.44
C LEU A 88 29.31 -12.82 -16.40
N HIS A 89 30.15 -12.10 -17.14
CA HIS A 89 30.10 -10.65 -17.20
C HIS A 89 28.95 -10.14 -18.08
N GLU A 90 28.47 -10.94 -19.02
CA GLU A 90 27.34 -10.60 -19.90
C GLU A 90 25.97 -10.76 -19.20
N LEU A 91 25.88 -11.47 -18.09
CA LEU A 91 24.66 -11.68 -17.31
C LEU A 91 24.47 -10.67 -16.16
N SER A 92 25.11 -9.50 -16.24
CA SER A 92 24.88 -8.45 -15.25
C SER A 92 23.44 -7.90 -15.37
N PRO A 93 22.72 -7.65 -14.26
CA PRO A 93 21.37 -7.06 -14.29
C PRO A 93 21.31 -5.75 -15.08
N TRP A 94 22.43 -5.02 -15.15
CA TRP A 94 22.54 -3.76 -15.87
C TRP A 94 22.59 -3.98 -17.39
N THR A 95 23.40 -4.93 -17.86
CA THR A 95 23.46 -5.28 -19.30
C THR A 95 22.15 -5.89 -19.77
N MET A 96 21.48 -6.71 -18.93
CA MET A 96 20.14 -7.23 -19.19
C MET A 96 19.12 -6.11 -19.38
N PHE A 97 19.15 -5.08 -18.52
CA PHE A 97 18.25 -3.93 -18.68
C PHE A 97 18.49 -3.19 -20.00
N TRP A 98 19.76 -2.96 -20.39
CA TRP A 98 20.06 -2.22 -21.63
C TRP A 98 19.74 -3.00 -22.90
N ASN A 99 19.79 -4.31 -22.87
CA ASN A 99 19.51 -5.17 -24.03
C ASN A 99 18.03 -5.57 -24.13
N ALA A 100 17.27 -5.45 -23.04
CA ALA A 100 15.86 -5.84 -22.99
C ALA A 100 15.02 -5.15 -24.06
N ASP A 101 13.95 -5.82 -24.49
CA ASP A 101 12.94 -5.26 -25.40
C ASP A 101 12.32 -3.98 -24.83
N ILE A 102 11.92 -3.06 -25.71
CA ILE A 102 11.35 -1.75 -25.36
C ILE A 102 10.19 -1.86 -24.37
N LEU A 103 9.32 -2.87 -24.54
CA LEU A 103 8.17 -3.10 -23.65
C LEU A 103 8.62 -3.59 -22.27
N VAL A 104 9.57 -4.53 -22.22
CA VAL A 104 10.13 -5.03 -20.94
C VAL A 104 10.87 -3.90 -20.21
N LYS A 105 11.61 -3.05 -20.93
CA LYS A 105 12.20 -1.82 -20.36
C LYS A 105 11.14 -0.89 -19.76
N ALA A 106 10.06 -0.63 -20.51
CA ALA A 106 8.97 0.23 -20.03
C ALA A 106 8.34 -0.31 -18.74
N VAL A 107 8.13 -1.63 -18.68
CA VAL A 107 7.62 -2.32 -17.47
C VAL A 107 8.60 -2.14 -16.31
N MET A 108 9.89 -2.42 -16.50
CA MET A 108 10.90 -2.27 -15.43
C MET A 108 11.03 -0.83 -14.94
N VAL A 109 11.04 0.16 -15.84
CA VAL A 109 11.07 1.58 -15.48
C VAL A 109 9.81 1.98 -14.70
N GLY A 110 8.63 1.56 -15.16
CA GLY A 110 7.36 1.80 -14.45
C GLY A 110 7.37 1.23 -13.04
N LEU A 111 7.87 0.01 -12.85
CA LEU A 111 8.01 -0.63 -11.54
C LEU A 111 9.05 0.07 -10.65
N ALA A 112 10.16 0.53 -11.22
CA ALA A 112 11.17 1.32 -10.49
C ALA A 112 10.59 2.66 -10.00
N LEU A 113 9.80 3.36 -10.84
CA LEU A 113 9.10 4.58 -10.45
C LEU A 113 8.04 4.31 -9.37
N ALA A 114 7.30 3.19 -9.46
CA ALA A 114 6.35 2.76 -8.43
C ALA A 114 7.05 2.48 -7.09
N SER A 115 8.23 1.85 -7.12
CA SER A 115 9.07 1.63 -5.95
C SER A 115 9.53 2.96 -5.34
N LEU A 116 10.01 3.90 -6.17
CA LEU A 116 10.41 5.24 -5.70
C LEU A 116 9.24 5.99 -5.04
N ALA A 117 8.05 5.93 -5.66
CA ALA A 117 6.83 6.52 -5.09
C ALA A 117 6.48 5.89 -3.74
N THR A 118 6.64 4.58 -3.58
CA THR A 118 6.43 3.86 -2.32
C THR A 118 7.31 4.40 -1.19
N TRP A 119 8.60 4.57 -1.44
CA TRP A 119 9.55 5.15 -0.47
C TRP A 119 9.25 6.61 -0.15
N THR A 120 8.88 7.40 -1.17
CA THR A 120 8.48 8.80 -1.00
C THR A 120 7.26 8.92 -0.08
N ILE A 121 6.24 8.07 -0.29
CA ILE A 121 5.04 8.04 0.55
C ILE A 121 5.39 7.59 1.97
N LEU A 122 6.27 6.61 2.14
CA LEU A 122 6.73 6.18 3.46
C LEU A 122 7.27 7.36 4.27
N ILE A 123 8.19 8.12 3.70
CA ILE A 123 8.83 9.26 4.38
C ILE A 123 7.78 10.35 4.65
N ALA A 124 7.01 10.75 3.65
CA ALA A 124 6.01 11.80 3.78
C ALA A 124 4.95 11.48 4.85
N LYS A 125 4.43 10.25 4.83
CA LYS A 125 3.41 9.81 5.80
C LYS A 125 3.98 9.60 7.21
N SER A 126 5.20 9.13 7.35
CA SER A 126 5.85 9.01 8.65
C SER A 126 5.97 10.36 9.35
N VAL A 127 6.40 11.39 8.62
CA VAL A 127 6.51 12.75 9.13
C VAL A 127 5.12 13.33 9.43
N GLU A 128 4.16 13.17 8.52
CA GLU A 128 2.79 13.65 8.69
C GLU A 128 2.14 13.07 9.96
N PHE A 129 2.14 11.74 10.13
CA PHE A 129 1.54 11.09 11.29
C PHE A 129 2.26 11.41 12.60
N SER A 130 3.57 11.52 12.57
CA SER A 130 4.35 11.93 13.75
C SER A 130 3.92 13.31 14.23
N MET A 131 3.85 14.29 13.31
CA MET A 131 3.42 15.65 13.63
C MET A 131 1.95 15.72 14.09
N LEU A 132 1.03 15.01 13.40
CA LEU A 132 -0.39 15.01 13.75
C LEU A 132 -0.62 14.43 15.16
N ARG A 133 0.01 13.30 15.48
CA ARG A 133 -0.08 12.68 16.80
C ARG A 133 0.52 13.54 17.90
N ALA A 134 1.68 14.12 17.66
CA ALA A 134 2.35 15.00 18.61
C ALA A 134 1.48 16.24 18.94
N LYS A 135 0.94 16.91 17.90
CA LYS A 135 0.05 18.06 18.04
C LYS A 135 -1.23 17.71 18.79
N LEU A 136 -1.87 16.57 18.44
CA LEU A 136 -3.13 16.18 19.07
C LEU A 136 -2.92 15.74 20.53
N ARG A 137 -1.88 14.94 20.82
CA ARG A 137 -1.53 14.56 22.20
C ARG A 137 -1.16 15.77 23.05
N GLY A 138 -0.38 16.70 22.49
CA GLY A 138 -0.04 17.96 23.15
C GLY A 138 -1.29 18.80 23.45
N GLY A 139 -2.22 18.91 22.50
CA GLY A 139 -3.49 19.58 22.69
C GLY A 139 -4.36 18.94 23.76
N LEU A 140 -4.54 17.62 23.72
CA LEU A 140 -5.30 16.88 24.73
C LEU A 140 -4.73 17.07 26.13
N ARG A 141 -3.40 17.09 26.28
CA ARG A 141 -2.74 17.32 27.58
C ARG A 141 -2.99 18.73 28.10
N LYS A 142 -2.98 19.76 27.24
CA LYS A 142 -3.29 21.15 27.63
C LYS A 142 -4.74 21.32 28.09
N VAL A 143 -5.67 20.59 27.46
CA VAL A 143 -7.11 20.68 27.73
C VAL A 143 -7.56 19.75 28.87
N SER A 144 -6.70 18.84 29.33
CA SER A 144 -7.07 17.84 30.36
C SER A 144 -7.57 18.43 31.67
N GLY A 145 -7.08 19.62 32.05
CA GLY A 145 -7.49 20.33 33.25
C GLY A 145 -8.62 21.34 33.04
N ALA A 146 -9.03 21.60 31.80
CA ALA A 146 -10.03 22.62 31.51
C ALA A 146 -11.41 22.24 32.03
N LYS A 147 -12.06 23.20 32.68
CA LYS A 147 -13.40 23.05 33.27
C LYS A 147 -14.51 23.49 32.31
N SER A 148 -14.19 24.34 31.31
CA SER A 148 -15.14 24.90 30.34
C SER A 148 -14.57 24.86 28.91
N LEU A 149 -15.43 25.04 27.91
CA LEU A 149 -15.04 25.16 26.51
C LEU A 149 -14.17 26.39 26.26
N ALA A 150 -14.50 27.51 26.90
CA ALA A 150 -13.75 28.76 26.80
C ALA A 150 -12.32 28.60 27.34
N GLU A 151 -12.19 27.99 28.52
CA GLU A 151 -10.88 27.67 29.13
C GLU A 151 -10.07 26.73 28.26
N ALA A 152 -10.70 25.67 27.72
CA ALA A 152 -10.08 24.72 26.81
C ALA A 152 -9.56 25.41 25.53
N GLN A 153 -10.34 26.33 24.97
CA GLN A 153 -9.95 27.10 23.80
C GLN A 153 -8.75 28.01 24.11
N LEU A 154 -8.78 28.69 25.25
CA LEU A 154 -7.67 29.54 25.69
C LEU A 154 -6.39 28.73 25.91
N ALA A 155 -6.49 27.56 26.57
CA ALA A 155 -5.35 26.66 26.82
C ALA A 155 -4.73 26.13 25.52
N LEU A 156 -5.54 25.94 24.46
CA LEU A 156 -5.08 25.51 23.16
C LEU A 156 -4.41 26.62 22.36
N GLY A 157 -4.80 27.87 22.60
CA GLY A 157 -4.33 29.05 21.87
C GLY A 157 -4.59 28.95 20.36
N SER A 158 -3.66 29.46 19.55
CA SER A 158 -3.76 29.45 18.06
C SER A 158 -3.41 28.09 17.41
N SER A 159 -3.37 27.01 18.16
CA SER A 159 -3.00 25.68 17.63
C SER A 159 -4.03 25.17 16.63
N LYS A 160 -3.64 25.05 15.36
CA LYS A 160 -4.48 24.46 14.30
C LYS A 160 -4.37 22.93 14.35
N ASN A 161 -5.30 22.28 15.05
CA ASN A 161 -5.42 20.82 15.12
C ASN A 161 -6.90 20.41 15.15
N VAL A 162 -7.18 19.12 15.00
CA VAL A 162 -8.57 18.58 15.01
C VAL A 162 -9.30 18.91 16.31
N LEU A 163 -8.61 18.91 17.46
CA LEU A 163 -9.21 19.28 18.75
C LEU A 163 -9.69 20.73 18.75
N SER A 164 -8.94 21.68 18.16
CA SER A 164 -9.41 23.06 18.04
C SER A 164 -10.67 23.17 17.16
N SER A 165 -10.73 22.39 16.06
CA SER A 165 -11.94 22.37 15.23
C SER A 165 -13.16 21.83 15.95
N LEU A 166 -12.99 20.80 16.80
CA LEU A 166 -14.05 20.23 17.62
C LEU A 166 -14.53 21.23 18.69
N LEU A 167 -13.61 21.93 19.37
CA LEU A 167 -13.95 22.95 20.37
C LEU A 167 -14.67 24.15 19.72
N HIS A 168 -14.20 24.60 18.56
CA HIS A 168 -14.85 25.65 17.81
C HIS A 168 -16.29 25.27 17.38
N ALA A 169 -16.49 24.04 16.93
CA ALA A 169 -17.81 23.53 16.58
C ALA A 169 -18.74 23.47 17.81
N ALA A 170 -18.23 23.03 18.95
CA ALA A 170 -19.00 23.03 20.21
C ALA A 170 -19.42 24.43 20.64
N ILE A 171 -18.51 25.41 20.56
CA ILE A 171 -18.78 26.80 20.92
C ILE A 171 -19.76 27.44 19.92
N ALA A 172 -19.62 27.14 18.63
CA ALA A 172 -20.54 27.63 17.59
C ALA A 172 -21.95 27.10 17.85
N GLU A 173 -22.11 25.80 18.17
CA GLU A 173 -23.41 25.22 18.49
C GLU A 173 -24.03 25.85 19.74
N LEU A 174 -23.25 26.09 20.81
CA LEU A 174 -23.73 26.81 21.99
C LEU A 174 -24.24 28.22 21.66
N ARG A 175 -23.52 28.95 20.80
CA ARG A 175 -23.93 30.31 20.40
C ARG A 175 -25.20 30.29 19.58
N LEU A 176 -25.33 29.37 18.62
CA LEU A 176 -26.50 29.22 17.78
C LEU A 176 -27.75 28.78 18.57
N SER A 177 -27.53 28.08 19.67
CA SER A 177 -28.60 27.52 20.50
C SER A 177 -28.92 28.37 21.70
N GLN A 178 -28.43 29.62 21.80
CA GLN A 178 -28.75 30.52 22.88
C GLN A 178 -30.27 30.79 22.93
N GLY A 179 -30.87 30.60 24.09
CA GLY A 179 -32.31 30.76 24.29
C GLY A 179 -33.17 29.51 24.00
N ILE A 180 -32.58 28.41 23.56
CA ILE A 180 -33.28 27.13 23.37
C ILE A 180 -33.13 26.29 24.65
N PRO A 181 -34.24 25.94 25.34
CA PRO A 181 -34.13 25.22 26.63
C PRO A 181 -33.89 23.72 26.48
N ASN A 182 -33.52 23.20 25.29
CA ASN A 182 -33.34 21.78 25.05
C ASN A 182 -31.84 21.40 24.91
N ASP A 183 -31.25 21.02 26.03
CA ASP A 183 -29.84 20.57 26.09
C ASP A 183 -29.58 19.30 25.31
N THR A 184 -30.54 18.38 25.28
CA THR A 184 -30.38 17.11 24.51
C THR A 184 -30.22 17.39 23.03
N GLY A 185 -31.05 18.28 22.47
CA GLY A 185 -30.95 18.69 21.07
C GLY A 185 -29.62 19.37 20.74
N ILE A 186 -29.09 20.19 21.67
CA ILE A 186 -27.77 20.83 21.50
C ILE A 186 -26.65 19.78 21.46
N LYS A 187 -26.68 18.82 22.39
CA LYS A 187 -25.70 17.71 22.48
C LYS A 187 -25.77 16.84 21.23
N GLU A 188 -26.94 16.53 20.70
CA GLU A 188 -27.13 15.72 19.48
C GLU A 188 -26.59 16.43 18.24
N ARG A 189 -26.91 17.72 18.03
CA ARG A 189 -26.40 18.50 16.92
C ARG A 189 -24.88 18.61 16.96
N ALA A 190 -24.31 18.92 18.13
CA ALA A 190 -22.87 18.96 18.31
C ALA A 190 -22.21 17.59 18.01
N ALA A 191 -22.81 16.49 18.47
CA ALA A 191 -22.31 15.13 18.20
C ALA A 191 -22.34 14.80 16.69
N SER A 192 -23.38 15.25 15.98
CA SER A 192 -23.45 15.13 14.51
C SER A 192 -22.30 15.86 13.83
N VAL A 193 -22.04 17.12 14.19
CA VAL A 193 -20.93 17.91 13.65
C VAL A 193 -19.58 17.30 14.01
N PHE A 194 -19.41 16.80 15.24
CA PHE A 194 -18.19 16.11 15.64
C PHE A 194 -17.92 14.86 14.77
N THR A 195 -18.96 14.08 14.48
CA THR A 195 -18.87 12.91 13.61
C THR A 195 -18.43 13.30 12.21
N GLU A 196 -18.93 14.41 11.68
CA GLU A 196 -18.53 14.93 10.37
C GLU A 196 -17.05 15.35 10.36
N ILE A 197 -16.60 16.08 11.38
CA ILE A 197 -15.18 16.49 11.52
C ILE A 197 -14.27 15.24 11.60
N VAL A 198 -14.64 14.23 12.38
CA VAL A 198 -13.89 12.98 12.49
C VAL A 198 -13.83 12.24 11.16
N ARG A 199 -14.94 12.16 10.43
CA ARG A 199 -14.98 11.53 9.10
C ARG A 199 -14.13 12.31 8.08
N ALA A 200 -14.18 13.63 8.12
CA ALA A 200 -13.35 14.48 7.25
C ALA A 200 -11.86 14.27 7.50
N GLU A 201 -11.45 14.20 8.78
CA GLU A 201 -10.07 13.92 9.14
C GLU A 201 -9.65 12.50 8.73
N ALA A 202 -10.56 11.51 8.88
CA ALA A 202 -10.31 10.14 8.44
C ALA A 202 -10.05 10.05 6.93
N ARG A 203 -10.82 10.79 6.12
CA ARG A 203 -10.59 10.87 4.68
C ARG A 203 -9.25 11.53 4.37
N ARG A 204 -8.93 12.62 5.03
CA ARG A 204 -7.71 13.39 4.86
C ARG A 204 -6.46 12.55 5.09
N VAL A 205 -6.39 11.81 6.21
CA VAL A 205 -5.19 11.02 6.55
C VAL A 205 -5.01 9.77 5.70
N ARG A 206 -6.07 9.31 5.01
CA ARG A 206 -6.00 8.17 4.09
C ARG A 206 -5.50 8.52 2.69
N VAL A 207 -5.42 9.81 2.34
CA VAL A 207 -4.90 10.24 1.04
C VAL A 207 -3.49 9.69 0.83
N GLY A 208 -3.23 9.13 -0.35
CA GLY A 208 -1.95 8.50 -0.73
C GLY A 208 -1.80 7.03 -0.30
N MET A 209 -2.62 6.51 0.62
CA MET A 209 -2.56 5.10 1.00
C MET A 209 -3.09 4.17 -0.12
N GLY A 210 -4.03 4.67 -0.93
CA GLY A 210 -4.56 3.92 -2.07
C GLY A 210 -3.48 3.56 -3.08
N LEU A 211 -2.53 4.47 -3.34
CA LEU A 211 -1.42 4.19 -4.26
C LEU A 211 -0.55 3.03 -3.75
N LEU A 212 -0.24 2.98 -2.45
CA LEU A 212 0.52 1.86 -1.87
C LEU A 212 -0.22 0.53 -2.03
N ALA A 213 -1.54 0.52 -1.80
CA ALA A 213 -2.36 -0.67 -2.01
C ALA A 213 -2.34 -1.11 -3.48
N THR A 214 -2.46 -0.17 -4.41
CA THR A 214 -2.44 -0.44 -5.85
C THR A 214 -1.08 -0.97 -6.30
N VAL A 215 0.01 -0.32 -5.91
CA VAL A 215 1.38 -0.80 -6.23
C VAL A 215 1.60 -2.20 -5.66
N GLY A 216 1.24 -2.43 -4.40
CA GLY A 216 1.41 -3.74 -3.77
C GLY A 216 0.60 -4.85 -4.44
N ALA A 217 -0.61 -4.55 -4.91
CA ALA A 217 -1.48 -5.53 -5.53
C ALA A 217 -1.15 -5.77 -7.02
N ILE A 218 -0.76 -4.73 -7.77
CA ILE A 218 -0.64 -4.81 -9.24
C ILE A 218 0.79 -5.10 -9.69
N SER A 219 1.82 -4.62 -8.96
CA SER A 219 3.22 -4.75 -9.42
C SER A 219 3.67 -6.18 -9.71
N PRO A 220 3.26 -7.24 -8.95
CA PRO A 220 3.62 -8.61 -9.29
C PRO A 220 3.06 -9.04 -10.65
N PHE A 221 1.84 -8.63 -10.97
CA PHE A 221 1.19 -8.97 -12.24
C PHE A 221 1.81 -8.21 -13.42
N VAL A 222 2.20 -6.96 -13.20
CA VAL A 222 2.94 -6.17 -14.21
C VAL A 222 4.31 -6.79 -14.47
N GLY A 223 5.02 -7.26 -13.44
CA GLY A 223 6.25 -8.02 -13.59
C GLY A 223 6.05 -9.33 -14.34
N LEU A 224 5.00 -10.08 -14.00
CA LEU A 224 4.62 -11.32 -14.71
C LEU A 224 4.29 -11.06 -16.18
N PHE A 225 3.57 -9.99 -16.47
CA PHE A 225 3.32 -9.58 -17.87
C PHE A 225 4.63 -9.35 -18.62
N GLY A 226 5.62 -8.71 -17.98
CA GLY A 226 6.96 -8.53 -18.55
C GLY A 226 7.65 -9.87 -18.86
N THR A 227 7.51 -10.89 -18.00
CA THR A 227 8.07 -12.22 -18.29
C THR A 227 7.39 -12.91 -19.45
N VAL A 228 6.07 -12.91 -19.49
CA VAL A 228 5.32 -13.55 -20.60
C VAL A 228 5.72 -12.93 -21.94
N TRP A 229 5.80 -11.60 -21.99
CA TRP A 229 6.21 -10.88 -23.20
C TRP A 229 7.66 -11.19 -23.61
N GLY A 230 8.61 -11.15 -22.67
CA GLY A 230 10.02 -11.41 -22.97
C GLY A 230 10.29 -12.85 -23.44
N ILE A 231 9.62 -13.83 -22.79
CA ILE A 231 9.70 -15.24 -23.21
C ILE A 231 9.08 -15.42 -24.60
N MET A 232 7.94 -14.81 -24.86
CA MET A 232 7.31 -14.83 -26.18
C MET A 232 8.26 -14.30 -27.27
N ASN A 233 8.92 -13.17 -27.03
CA ASN A 233 9.88 -12.60 -27.97
C ASN A 233 11.10 -13.52 -28.18
N SER A 234 11.56 -14.19 -27.11
CA SER A 234 12.65 -15.17 -27.22
C SER A 234 12.29 -16.34 -28.15
N PHE A 235 11.06 -16.87 -28.04
CA PHE A 235 10.58 -17.92 -28.94
C PHE A 235 10.40 -17.44 -30.38
N ILE A 236 9.94 -16.22 -30.60
CA ILE A 236 9.89 -15.61 -31.93
C ILE A 236 11.30 -15.51 -32.53
N GLY A 237 12.31 -15.21 -31.71
CA GLY A 237 13.72 -15.19 -32.12
C GLY A 237 14.21 -16.57 -32.63
N ILE A 238 13.90 -17.66 -31.90
CA ILE A 238 14.19 -19.05 -32.33
C ILE A 238 13.54 -19.33 -33.68
N SER A 239 12.26 -19.03 -33.81
CA SER A 239 11.50 -19.30 -35.04
C SER A 239 12.11 -18.58 -36.24
N LYS A 240 12.61 -17.35 -36.07
CA LYS A 240 13.24 -16.57 -37.15
C LYS A 240 14.67 -17.05 -37.48
N SER A 241 15.44 -17.44 -36.47
CA SER A 241 16.84 -17.84 -36.62
C SER A 241 16.99 -19.32 -37.06
N GLN A 242 15.91 -20.09 -37.00
CA GLN A 242 15.90 -21.53 -37.30
C GLN A 242 16.99 -22.34 -36.57
N THR A 243 17.40 -21.87 -35.40
CA THR A 243 18.40 -22.53 -34.54
C THR A 243 17.78 -22.96 -33.26
N THR A 244 18.09 -24.19 -32.80
CA THR A 244 17.68 -24.72 -31.49
C THR A 244 18.69 -24.42 -30.37
N ASN A 245 19.64 -23.52 -30.64
CA ASN A 245 20.69 -23.19 -29.69
C ASN A 245 20.15 -22.32 -28.57
N LEU A 246 20.11 -22.87 -27.34
CA LEU A 246 19.67 -22.20 -26.11
C LEU A 246 20.46 -20.92 -25.80
N ALA A 247 21.70 -20.79 -26.26
CA ALA A 247 22.53 -19.60 -26.03
C ALA A 247 21.93 -18.34 -26.71
N VAL A 248 21.11 -18.49 -27.75
CA VAL A 248 20.43 -17.39 -28.44
C VAL A 248 19.27 -16.83 -27.59
N VAL A 249 18.59 -17.64 -26.81
CA VAL A 249 17.37 -17.26 -26.06
C VAL A 249 17.60 -17.04 -24.57
N ALA A 250 18.68 -17.60 -24.02
CA ALA A 250 18.99 -17.47 -22.59
C ALA A 250 19.05 -16.01 -22.11
N PRO A 251 19.63 -15.04 -22.84
CA PRO A 251 19.61 -13.64 -22.43
C PRO A 251 18.19 -13.07 -22.32
N GLY A 252 17.34 -13.28 -23.34
CA GLY A 252 15.97 -12.76 -23.34
C GLY A 252 15.09 -13.38 -22.26
N ILE A 253 15.28 -14.65 -21.93
CA ILE A 253 14.58 -15.29 -20.80
C ILE A 253 15.07 -14.70 -19.47
N ALA A 254 16.37 -14.48 -19.32
CA ALA A 254 16.94 -13.88 -18.12
C ALA A 254 16.42 -12.44 -17.90
N GLU A 255 16.34 -11.64 -18.94
CA GLU A 255 15.76 -10.29 -18.95
C GLU A 255 14.28 -10.31 -18.52
N ALA A 256 13.52 -11.27 -19.06
CA ALA A 256 12.13 -11.47 -18.69
C ALA A 256 11.97 -11.77 -17.20
N LEU A 257 12.75 -12.71 -16.66
CA LEU A 257 12.73 -13.07 -15.25
C LEU A 257 13.11 -11.90 -14.34
N LEU A 258 14.03 -11.04 -14.79
CA LEU A 258 14.39 -9.81 -14.07
C LEU A 258 13.19 -8.89 -13.91
N ALA A 259 12.30 -8.76 -14.92
CA ALA A 259 11.10 -7.94 -14.81
C ALA A 259 10.18 -8.41 -13.67
N THR A 260 9.99 -9.72 -13.50
CA THR A 260 9.21 -10.26 -12.36
C THR A 260 9.90 -10.02 -11.04
N ALA A 261 11.21 -10.19 -10.95
CA ALA A 261 11.96 -9.90 -9.73
C ALA A 261 11.82 -8.43 -9.30
N VAL A 262 11.89 -7.49 -10.24
CA VAL A 262 11.66 -6.05 -10.00
C VAL A 262 10.22 -5.80 -9.57
N GLY A 263 9.22 -6.48 -10.16
CA GLY A 263 7.82 -6.40 -9.77
C GLY A 263 7.58 -6.80 -8.32
N LEU A 264 8.18 -7.91 -7.89
CA LEU A 264 8.13 -8.38 -6.50
C LEU A 264 8.88 -7.45 -5.55
N ALA A 265 10.04 -6.95 -5.96
CA ALA A 265 10.84 -6.00 -5.17
C ALA A 265 10.09 -4.66 -4.95
N ALA A 266 9.24 -4.23 -5.89
CA ALA A 266 8.38 -3.06 -5.72
C ALA A 266 7.15 -3.37 -4.84
N ALA A 267 6.53 -4.54 -5.01
CA ALA A 267 5.29 -4.91 -4.34
C ALA A 267 5.45 -5.18 -2.84
N ILE A 268 6.48 -5.93 -2.46
CA ILE A 268 6.66 -6.36 -1.06
C ILE A 268 6.77 -5.18 -0.10
N PRO A 269 7.64 -4.17 -0.33
CA PRO A 269 7.69 -3.00 0.52
C PRO A 269 6.37 -2.22 0.52
N ALA A 270 5.69 -2.09 -0.63
CA ALA A 270 4.44 -1.36 -0.74
C ALA A 270 3.35 -1.96 0.16
N VAL A 271 3.20 -3.29 0.18
CA VAL A 271 2.24 -4.00 1.05
C VAL A 271 2.60 -3.83 2.53
N ILE A 272 3.87 -3.98 2.89
CA ILE A 272 4.33 -3.83 4.28
C ILE A 272 4.05 -2.41 4.78
N ILE A 273 4.37 -1.40 3.98
CA ILE A 273 4.19 0.01 4.32
C ILE A 273 2.69 0.35 4.41
N TYR A 274 1.87 -0.14 3.48
CA TYR A 274 0.43 0.01 3.52
C TYR A 274 -0.17 -0.56 4.81
N ASN A 275 0.19 -1.78 5.18
CA ASN A 275 -0.29 -2.42 6.40
C ASN A 275 0.17 -1.68 7.67
N HIS A 276 1.40 -1.16 7.67
CA HIS A 276 1.90 -0.32 8.75
C HIS A 276 1.04 0.94 8.91
N PHE A 277 0.86 1.72 7.83
CA PHE A 277 0.07 2.96 7.91
C PHE A 277 -1.41 2.72 8.15
N SER A 278 -1.97 1.61 7.72
CA SER A 278 -3.35 1.22 8.05
C SER A 278 -3.53 1.13 9.58
N ARG A 279 -2.61 0.48 10.29
CA ARG A 279 -2.60 0.41 11.77
C ARG A 279 -2.35 1.77 12.41
N VAL A 280 -1.39 2.54 11.87
CA VAL A 280 -1.07 3.90 12.35
C VAL A 280 -2.28 4.81 12.22
N THR A 281 -3.02 4.73 11.12
CA THR A 281 -4.25 5.51 10.86
C THR A 281 -5.33 5.16 11.86
N LYS A 282 -5.60 3.87 12.13
CA LYS A 282 -6.59 3.44 13.13
C LYS A 282 -6.27 4.02 14.49
N ALA A 283 -5.03 3.87 14.97
CA ALA A 283 -4.60 4.40 16.26
C ALA A 283 -4.64 5.94 16.35
N TYR A 284 -4.43 6.66 15.23
CA TYR A 284 -4.63 8.11 15.18
C TYR A 284 -6.11 8.49 15.27
N LEU A 285 -6.99 7.78 14.56
CA LEU A 285 -8.43 8.03 14.61
C LEU A 285 -9.04 7.73 15.97
N GLU A 286 -8.54 6.74 16.70
CA GLU A 286 -8.90 6.53 18.11
C GLU A 286 -8.55 7.74 18.98
N LEU A 287 -7.38 8.35 18.74
CA LEU A 287 -6.99 9.57 19.44
C LEU A 287 -7.90 10.76 19.08
N VAL A 288 -8.34 10.85 17.81
CA VAL A 288 -9.31 11.86 17.34
C VAL A 288 -10.67 11.64 17.99
N ASN A 289 -11.15 10.40 18.09
CA ASN A 289 -12.39 10.06 18.79
C ASN A 289 -12.33 10.40 20.28
N ARG A 290 -11.17 10.17 20.92
CA ARG A 290 -10.95 10.62 22.31
C ARG A 290 -11.06 12.15 22.40
N ALA A 291 -10.52 12.90 21.44
CA ALA A 291 -10.63 14.36 21.42
C ALA A 291 -12.09 14.82 21.24
N SER A 292 -12.87 14.16 20.39
CA SER A 292 -14.32 14.38 20.26
C SER A 292 -15.06 14.15 21.58
N GLY A 293 -14.76 13.05 22.29
CA GLY A 293 -15.33 12.79 23.60
C GLY A 293 -14.96 13.86 24.66
N VAL A 294 -13.74 14.42 24.60
CA VAL A 294 -13.35 15.54 25.48
C VAL A 294 -14.19 16.78 25.19
N ALA A 295 -14.34 17.15 23.91
CA ALA A 295 -15.17 18.30 23.50
C ALA A 295 -16.63 18.12 23.92
N GLY A 296 -17.20 16.91 23.75
CA GLY A 296 -18.57 16.59 24.18
C GLY A 296 -18.77 16.71 25.70
N ARG A 297 -17.82 16.24 26.50
CA ARG A 297 -17.87 16.37 27.95
C ARG A 297 -17.78 17.83 28.43
N LEU A 298 -16.93 18.64 27.77
CA LEU A 298 -16.83 20.07 28.08
C LEU A 298 -18.14 20.78 27.73
N LEU A 299 -18.71 20.48 26.55
CA LEU A 299 -20.01 21.01 26.14
C LEU A 299 -21.12 20.68 27.18
N SER A 300 -21.21 19.42 27.62
CA SER A 300 -22.18 19.00 28.62
C SER A 300 -22.02 19.79 29.91
N ARG A 301 -20.77 19.95 30.41
CA ARG A 301 -20.51 20.70 31.64
C ARG A 301 -20.90 22.18 31.53
N ASP A 302 -20.68 22.79 30.37
CA ASP A 302 -21.02 24.21 30.18
C ASP A 302 -22.56 24.40 30.12
N LEU A 303 -23.29 23.46 29.52
CA LEU A 303 -24.76 23.45 29.52
C LEU A 303 -25.29 23.27 30.96
N ASP A 304 -24.78 22.31 31.71
CA ASP A 304 -25.21 22.08 33.12
C ASP A 304 -24.96 23.33 33.99
N ARG A 305 -23.89 24.08 33.78
CA ARG A 305 -23.60 25.33 34.49
C ARG A 305 -24.56 26.48 34.12
N SER A 306 -24.95 26.55 32.84
CA SER A 306 -25.88 27.61 32.41
C SER A 306 -27.24 27.51 33.09
N HIS A 307 -27.71 26.27 33.38
CA HIS A 307 -28.96 26.03 34.11
C HIS A 307 -28.87 26.42 35.57
N VAL A 308 -27.77 26.12 36.25
CA VAL A 308 -27.58 26.49 37.67
C VAL A 308 -27.58 28.02 37.84
N GLY A 309 -26.95 28.76 36.88
CA GLY A 309 -26.93 30.23 36.91
C GLY A 309 -28.29 30.87 36.66
N ILE A 310 -29.21 30.24 35.95
CA ILE A 310 -30.56 30.74 35.71
C ILE A 310 -31.44 30.53 36.94
N HIS A 311 -31.32 29.38 37.59
CA HIS A 311 -32.09 29.09 38.80
C HIS A 311 -31.70 29.94 40.01
N SER A 312 -30.42 30.28 40.17
CA SER A 312 -29.97 31.19 41.22
C SER A 312 -30.45 32.62 41.04
N ARG A 313 -30.55 33.08 39.77
CA ARG A 313 -31.08 34.43 39.45
C ARG A 313 -32.58 34.56 39.58
N ALA A 314 -33.31 33.45 39.46
CA ALA A 314 -34.79 33.46 39.60
C ALA A 314 -35.21 33.34 41.06
N ALA A 315 -34.29 33.05 42.00
CA ALA A 315 -34.50 32.91 43.43
C ALA A 315 -34.15 34.19 44.24
N GLU A 316 -33.56 35.20 43.58
CA GLU A 316 -33.38 36.55 44.11
C GLU A 316 -34.53 37.46 43.60
#